data_3471ab2b76c5630c2e54d5117522f370
#
_entry.id   3471ab2b76c5630c2e54d5117522f370
#
_cell.length_a   1.000
_cell.length_b   1.000
_cell.length_c   1.000
_cell.angle_alpha   90.00
_cell.angle_beta   90.00
_cell.angle_gamma   90.00
#
_symmetry.space_group_name_H-M   'P 1'
#
loop_
_entity.id
_entity.type
_entity.pdbx_description
1 polymer ?
#
loop_
_entity_poly.entity_id
_entity_poly.type
_entity_poly.pdbx_seq_one_letter_code
_entity_poly.pdbx_strand_id
1 'polypeptide(L)'
;ADICYSVGFNSIQTFNRTFKDTFGTQPLVARESQAKITYRSVDEIITGYLKRIEVEGVFTIEPRFETRDEFVIAGYRKHTRDGFQAIGEAWFELKSHMDAIERKNMHTMYGFEDYSEEFSSEPLAFYYLAGVEVDKEAALLDGMYRKVVPKAEYAVFTVNGNNANGEIGKAFRYIYFVWLPHSEYCIDPDALFDFE
;
A
#
# COMPACT_ATOMS: atom_id res chain seq x y z
N ALA A 1 -32.97 1.61 -3.57
CA ALA A 1 -32.31 1.97 -2.32
C ALA A 1 -31.54 0.77 -1.74
N ASP A 2 -32.17 -0.40 -1.68
CA ASP A 2 -31.63 -1.58 -0.99
C ASP A 2 -30.30 -2.07 -1.58
N ILE A 3 -30.15 -2.08 -2.90
CA ILE A 3 -28.92 -2.47 -3.58
C ILE A 3 -27.74 -1.55 -3.21
N CYS A 4 -27.97 -0.25 -3.09
CA CYS A 4 -26.94 0.74 -2.73
C CYS A 4 -26.26 0.36 -1.40
N TYR A 5 -27.05 0.08 -0.37
CA TYR A 5 -26.55 -0.25 0.94
C TYR A 5 -25.99 -1.68 1.03
N SER A 6 -26.57 -2.63 0.28
CA SER A 6 -26.10 -4.02 0.25
C SER A 6 -24.73 -4.18 -0.41
N VAL A 7 -24.33 -3.23 -1.27
CA VAL A 7 -22.99 -3.20 -1.91
C VAL A 7 -22.03 -2.21 -1.24
N GLY A 8 -22.33 -1.78 0.00
CA GLY A 8 -21.42 -1.02 0.86
C GLY A 8 -21.38 0.50 0.65
N PHE A 9 -22.31 1.08 -0.12
CA PHE A 9 -22.38 2.54 -0.25
C PHE A 9 -23.20 3.17 0.89
N ASN A 10 -22.69 4.26 1.45
CA ASN A 10 -23.35 5.00 2.53
C ASN A 10 -24.41 5.99 2.03
N SER A 11 -24.50 6.24 0.72
CA SER A 11 -25.53 7.13 0.14
C SER A 11 -25.88 6.74 -1.30
N ILE A 12 -27.16 6.90 -1.64
CA ILE A 12 -27.67 6.68 -3.00
C ILE A 12 -27.02 7.63 -4.01
N GLN A 13 -26.68 8.85 -3.60
CA GLN A 13 -26.03 9.83 -4.48
C GLN A 13 -24.63 9.36 -4.88
N THR A 14 -23.84 8.90 -3.91
CA THR A 14 -22.50 8.36 -4.17
C THR A 14 -22.58 7.10 -5.05
N PHE A 15 -23.50 6.18 -4.74
CA PHE A 15 -23.75 5.01 -5.57
C PHE A 15 -24.09 5.39 -7.02
N ASN A 16 -25.07 6.29 -7.23
CA ASN A 16 -25.49 6.71 -8.58
C ASN A 16 -24.36 7.36 -9.37
N ARG A 17 -23.56 8.19 -8.71
CA ARG A 17 -22.40 8.83 -9.33
C ARG A 17 -21.37 7.78 -9.74
N THR A 18 -20.94 6.93 -8.83
CA THR A 18 -19.95 5.86 -9.09
C THR A 18 -20.46 4.91 -10.18
N PHE A 19 -21.73 4.52 -10.11
CA PHE A 19 -22.35 3.66 -11.15
C PHE A 19 -22.29 4.33 -12.53
N LYS A 20 -22.64 5.62 -12.61
CA LYS A 20 -22.59 6.37 -13.87
C LYS A 20 -21.17 6.50 -14.40
N ASP A 21 -20.20 6.79 -13.52
CA ASP A 21 -18.79 6.94 -13.89
C ASP A 21 -18.19 5.59 -14.36
N THR A 22 -18.65 4.48 -13.79
CA THR A 22 -18.18 3.13 -14.14
C THR A 22 -18.85 2.59 -15.42
N PHE A 23 -20.15 2.77 -15.56
CA PHE A 23 -20.96 2.12 -16.60
C PHE A 23 -21.52 3.09 -17.65
N GLY A 24 -21.24 4.38 -17.54
CA GLY A 24 -21.66 5.41 -18.48
C GLY A 24 -23.17 5.76 -18.44
N THR A 25 -23.95 5.12 -17.56
CA THR A 25 -25.40 5.28 -17.45
C THR A 25 -25.86 5.29 -16.00
N GLN A 26 -27.04 5.85 -15.74
CA GLN A 26 -27.64 5.82 -14.40
C GLN A 26 -28.22 4.41 -14.08
N PRO A 27 -28.19 3.97 -12.79
CA PRO A 27 -28.73 2.66 -12.39
C PRO A 27 -30.19 2.43 -12.81
N LEU A 28 -31.02 3.46 -12.69
CA LEU A 28 -32.43 3.38 -13.06
C LEU A 28 -32.61 3.21 -14.57
N VAL A 29 -31.88 4.01 -15.36
CA VAL A 29 -31.92 3.93 -16.84
C VAL A 29 -31.41 2.56 -17.29
N ALA A 30 -30.32 2.05 -16.71
CA ALA A 30 -29.81 0.73 -17.02
C ALA A 30 -30.83 -0.39 -16.74
N ARG A 31 -31.61 -0.25 -15.67
CA ARG A 31 -32.67 -1.21 -15.31
C ARG A 31 -33.85 -1.15 -16.28
N GLU A 32 -34.31 0.05 -16.62
CA GLU A 32 -35.47 0.25 -17.50
C GLU A 32 -35.19 -0.11 -18.97
N SER A 33 -34.00 0.20 -19.43
CA SER A 33 -33.58 -0.09 -20.80
C SER A 33 -33.18 -1.54 -21.04
N GLN A 34 -33.12 -2.38 -19.98
CA GLN A 34 -32.49 -3.71 -20.03
C GLN A 34 -31.11 -3.68 -20.72
N ALA A 35 -30.44 -2.54 -20.61
CA ALA A 35 -29.14 -2.34 -21.22
C ALA A 35 -28.22 -3.46 -20.79
N LYS A 36 -27.64 -4.17 -21.75
CA LYS A 36 -26.54 -5.08 -21.47
C LYS A 36 -25.40 -4.23 -20.92
N ILE A 37 -25.31 -4.10 -19.60
CA ILE A 37 -24.17 -3.51 -18.94
C ILE A 37 -23.04 -4.52 -19.15
N THR A 38 -22.12 -4.17 -20.04
CA THR A 38 -20.93 -4.98 -20.25
C THR A 38 -19.99 -4.66 -19.09
N TYR A 39 -19.95 -5.52 -18.08
CA TYR A 39 -18.85 -5.43 -17.13
C TYR A 39 -17.62 -6.03 -17.77
N ARG A 40 -16.49 -5.41 -17.51
CA ARG A 40 -15.27 -6.18 -17.59
C ARG A 40 -15.31 -7.18 -16.46
N SER A 41 -15.09 -8.44 -16.76
CA SER A 41 -14.87 -9.43 -15.71
C SER A 41 -13.68 -9.00 -14.87
N VAL A 42 -13.61 -9.46 -13.62
CA VAL A 42 -12.44 -9.21 -12.76
C VAL A 42 -11.16 -9.64 -13.49
N ASP A 43 -11.21 -10.78 -14.20
CA ASP A 43 -10.09 -11.28 -15.01
C ASP A 43 -9.70 -10.34 -16.16
N GLU A 44 -10.67 -9.70 -16.83
CA GLU A 44 -10.36 -8.71 -17.88
C GLU A 44 -9.75 -7.43 -17.32
N ILE A 45 -10.18 -6.99 -16.12
CA ILE A 45 -9.60 -5.84 -15.41
C ILE A 45 -8.16 -6.17 -15.00
N ILE A 46 -7.96 -7.34 -14.40
CA ILE A 46 -6.65 -7.85 -13.98
C ILE A 46 -5.73 -7.98 -15.20
N THR A 47 -6.18 -8.67 -16.25
CA THR A 47 -5.38 -8.84 -17.47
C THR A 47 -5.02 -7.52 -18.12
N GLY A 48 -5.95 -6.56 -18.18
CA GLY A 48 -5.68 -5.23 -18.70
C GLY A 48 -4.73 -4.41 -17.83
N TYR A 49 -4.71 -4.66 -16.52
CA TYR A 49 -3.79 -4.06 -15.58
C TYR A 49 -2.38 -4.65 -15.72
N LEU A 50 -2.27 -5.97 -15.78
CA LEU A 50 -1.01 -6.69 -15.99
C LEU A 50 -0.32 -6.29 -17.29
N LYS A 51 -1.06 -6.24 -18.40
CA LYS A 51 -0.51 -5.78 -19.68
C LYS A 51 0.06 -4.37 -19.63
N ARG A 52 -0.55 -3.46 -18.88
CA ARG A 52 -0.02 -2.10 -18.71
C ARG A 52 1.27 -2.08 -17.91
N ILE A 53 1.35 -2.89 -16.85
CA ILE A 53 2.54 -3.00 -16.02
C ILE A 53 3.71 -3.61 -16.81
N GLU A 54 3.46 -4.68 -17.58
CA GLU A 54 4.46 -5.30 -18.45
C GLU A 54 5.00 -4.30 -19.50
N VAL A 55 4.12 -3.52 -20.12
CA VAL A 55 4.50 -2.52 -21.12
C VAL A 55 5.27 -1.35 -20.48
N GLU A 56 4.90 -0.95 -19.26
CA GLU A 56 5.56 0.14 -18.56
C GLU A 56 6.89 -0.28 -17.91
N GLY A 57 7.13 -1.58 -17.70
CA GLY A 57 8.37 -2.12 -17.11
C GLY A 57 8.64 -1.61 -15.69
N VAL A 58 7.59 -1.28 -14.93
CA VAL A 58 7.68 -0.53 -13.69
C VAL A 58 8.19 -1.36 -12.53
N PHE A 59 7.87 -2.65 -12.48
CA PHE A 59 8.34 -3.55 -11.42
C PHE A 59 8.32 -5.02 -11.84
N THR A 60 8.95 -5.88 -11.02
CA THR A 60 8.93 -7.32 -11.22
C THR A 60 7.59 -7.89 -10.79
N ILE A 61 6.92 -8.62 -11.68
CA ILE A 61 5.63 -9.26 -11.41
C ILE A 61 5.80 -10.45 -10.47
N GLU A 62 6.91 -11.18 -10.60
CA GLU A 62 7.23 -12.31 -9.75
C GLU A 62 8.10 -11.87 -8.57
N PRO A 63 7.71 -12.19 -7.33
CA PRO A 63 8.54 -11.90 -6.17
C PRO A 63 9.74 -12.84 -6.09
N ARG A 64 10.79 -12.39 -5.44
CA ARG A 64 11.76 -13.27 -4.83
C ARG A 64 11.41 -13.47 -3.37
N PHE A 65 11.76 -14.61 -2.80
CA PHE A 65 11.54 -14.90 -1.39
C PHE A 65 12.86 -14.79 -0.64
N GLU A 66 12.85 -14.04 0.45
CA GLU A 66 14.02 -13.81 1.29
C GLU A 66 13.67 -14.05 2.75
N THR A 67 14.42 -14.95 3.41
CA THR A 67 14.40 -15.01 4.87
C THR A 67 15.32 -13.92 5.41
N ARG A 68 14.79 -13.01 6.23
CA ARG A 68 15.58 -12.01 6.95
C ARG A 68 15.52 -12.28 8.45
N ASP A 69 16.66 -12.17 9.10
CA ASP A 69 16.72 -12.16 10.57
C ASP A 69 16.07 -10.87 11.11
N GLU A 70 15.74 -10.88 12.41
CA GLU A 70 15.22 -9.70 13.10
C GLU A 70 16.16 -8.50 12.90
N PHE A 71 15.59 -7.35 12.55
CA PHE A 71 16.34 -6.10 12.40
C PHE A 71 15.54 -4.92 12.94
N VAL A 72 16.20 -3.80 13.11
CA VAL A 72 15.60 -2.60 13.70
C VAL A 72 15.66 -1.45 12.72
N ILE A 73 14.49 -0.83 12.50
CA ILE A 73 14.35 0.43 11.77
C ILE A 73 14.15 1.55 12.79
N ALA A 74 14.87 2.64 12.62
CA ALA A 74 14.66 3.87 13.39
C ALA A 74 14.51 5.06 12.45
N GLY A 75 13.58 5.97 12.80
CA GLY A 75 13.27 7.12 11.95
C GLY A 75 12.10 7.93 12.46
N TYR A 76 11.47 8.68 11.58
CA TYR A 76 10.36 9.57 11.92
C TYR A 76 9.03 8.97 11.49
N ARG A 77 8.09 8.90 12.44
CA ARG A 77 6.78 8.29 12.26
C ARG A 77 5.70 9.38 12.16
N LYS A 78 4.82 9.25 11.17
CA LYS A 78 3.64 10.11 10.98
C LYS A 78 2.39 9.25 10.79
N HIS A 79 1.25 9.80 11.17
CA HIS A 79 -0.04 9.13 10.98
C HIS A 79 -0.73 9.64 9.70
N THR A 80 -1.30 8.74 8.90
CA THR A 80 -1.94 9.10 7.62
C THR A 80 -3.40 9.53 7.74
N ARG A 81 -3.94 9.68 8.95
CA ARG A 81 -5.33 10.08 9.20
C ARG A 81 -5.72 11.39 8.49
N ASP A 82 -4.82 12.36 8.48
CA ASP A 82 -5.06 13.66 7.87
C ASP A 82 -4.65 13.73 6.38
N GLY A 83 -4.22 12.60 5.82
CA GLY A 83 -3.86 12.46 4.42
C GLY A 83 -2.44 11.92 4.19
N PHE A 84 -2.20 11.48 2.96
CA PHE A 84 -0.91 10.87 2.56
C PHE A 84 0.27 11.86 2.48
N GLN A 85 0.05 13.18 2.62
CA GLN A 85 1.15 14.14 2.76
C GLN A 85 2.04 13.84 3.98
N ALA A 86 1.49 13.17 5.02
CA ALA A 86 2.22 12.70 6.19
C ALA A 86 3.44 11.81 5.82
N ILE A 87 3.32 11.03 4.74
CA ILE A 87 4.42 10.20 4.20
C ILE A 87 5.59 11.09 3.76
N GLY A 88 5.29 12.14 2.97
CA GLY A 88 6.29 13.10 2.54
C GLY A 88 6.95 13.85 3.69
N GLU A 89 6.18 14.18 4.73
CA GLU A 89 6.69 14.84 5.94
C GLU A 89 7.64 13.92 6.71
N ALA A 90 7.33 12.62 6.86
CA ALA A 90 8.20 11.66 7.49
C ALA A 90 9.54 11.53 6.76
N TRP A 91 9.51 11.45 5.42
CA TRP A 91 10.71 11.41 4.59
C TRP A 91 11.53 12.70 4.65
N PHE A 92 10.86 13.84 4.68
CA PHE A 92 11.55 15.14 4.82
C PHE A 92 12.29 15.23 6.15
N GLU A 93 11.63 14.84 7.25
CA GLU A 93 12.21 14.87 8.59
C GLU A 93 13.39 13.91 8.70
N LEU A 94 13.27 12.66 8.21
CA LEU A 94 14.37 11.71 8.15
C LEU A 94 15.58 12.28 7.40
N LYS A 95 15.36 12.80 6.19
CA LYS A 95 16.46 13.34 5.35
C LYS A 95 17.13 14.54 5.98
N SER A 96 16.38 15.37 6.72
CA SER A 96 16.94 16.54 7.41
C SER A 96 17.91 16.19 8.55
N HIS A 97 17.78 14.99 9.11
CA HIS A 97 18.60 14.51 10.24
C HIS A 97 19.55 13.37 9.85
N MET A 98 19.61 12.99 8.58
CA MET A 98 20.28 11.79 8.10
C MET A 98 21.75 11.68 8.51
N ASP A 99 22.47 12.80 8.54
CA ASP A 99 23.90 12.83 8.88
C ASP A 99 24.17 12.61 10.37
N ALA A 100 23.15 12.80 11.22
CA ALA A 100 23.25 12.62 12.66
C ALA A 100 22.85 11.21 13.13
N ILE A 101 22.30 10.38 12.23
CA ILE A 101 21.82 9.03 12.54
C ILE A 101 22.93 8.01 12.27
N GLU A 102 23.29 7.23 13.28
CA GLU A 102 24.19 6.08 13.13
C GLU A 102 23.42 4.92 12.49
N ARG A 103 23.71 4.61 11.22
CA ARG A 103 22.99 3.64 10.40
C ARG A 103 23.89 2.51 9.93
N LYS A 104 23.35 1.29 9.88
CA LYS A 104 24.08 0.11 9.43
C LYS A 104 24.40 0.12 7.94
N ASN A 105 23.48 0.72 7.13
CA ASN A 105 23.63 0.78 5.70
C ASN A 105 23.47 2.22 5.20
N MET A 106 24.45 2.70 4.47
CA MET A 106 24.48 4.08 3.96
C MET A 106 23.55 4.30 2.75
N HIS A 107 23.07 3.22 2.12
CA HIS A 107 22.35 3.28 0.84
C HIS A 107 20.90 2.81 0.95
N THR A 108 20.50 2.20 2.07
CA THR A 108 19.16 1.66 2.26
C THR A 108 18.35 2.53 3.22
N MET A 109 17.17 2.90 2.79
CA MET A 109 16.15 3.53 3.61
C MET A 109 14.88 2.69 3.54
N TYR A 110 14.04 2.80 4.54
CA TYR A 110 12.81 2.02 4.67
C TYR A 110 11.61 2.95 4.79
N GLY A 111 10.57 2.70 4.00
CA GLY A 111 9.22 3.14 4.28
C GLY A 111 8.47 1.98 4.91
N PHE A 112 8.00 2.12 6.13
CA PHE A 112 7.34 1.07 6.89
C PHE A 112 5.90 1.49 7.22
N GLU A 113 4.94 0.71 6.78
CA GLU A 113 3.51 0.92 7.01
C GLU A 113 3.05 0.05 8.17
N ASP A 114 2.67 0.67 9.30
CA ASP A 114 2.25 -0.01 10.52
C ASP A 114 0.74 0.13 10.72
N TYR A 115 0.03 -0.97 10.57
CA TYR A 115 -1.43 -1.07 10.72
C TYR A 115 -1.87 -1.54 12.11
N SER A 116 -0.93 -1.78 13.03
CA SER A 116 -1.19 -2.48 14.30
C SER A 116 -2.08 -1.71 15.27
N GLU A 117 -2.09 -0.37 15.21
CA GLU A 117 -2.80 0.44 16.20
C GLU A 117 -4.24 0.80 15.83
N GLU A 118 -4.62 0.86 14.54
CA GLU A 118 -5.92 1.40 14.11
C GLU A 118 -6.63 0.65 12.97
N PHE A 119 -6.20 -0.55 12.65
CA PHE A 119 -6.72 -1.32 11.51
C PHE A 119 -8.25 -1.58 11.56
N SER A 120 -8.87 -1.49 12.73
CA SER A 120 -10.29 -1.81 12.93
C SER A 120 -11.24 -0.63 12.79
N SER A 121 -10.76 0.62 12.82
CA SER A 121 -11.62 1.80 12.90
C SER A 121 -11.66 2.65 11.64
N GLU A 122 -10.56 2.72 10.89
CA GLU A 122 -10.45 3.49 9.65
C GLU A 122 -9.54 2.76 8.66
N PRO A 123 -10.09 2.03 7.67
CA PRO A 123 -9.33 1.08 6.83
C PRO A 123 -8.26 1.70 5.93
N LEU A 124 -8.03 3.01 5.99
CA LEU A 124 -6.97 3.69 5.23
C LEU A 124 -5.99 4.47 6.12
N ALA A 125 -6.15 4.41 7.44
CA ALA A 125 -5.26 5.11 8.36
C ALA A 125 -4.23 4.14 8.95
N PHE A 126 -2.97 4.53 8.88
CA PHE A 126 -1.85 3.78 9.42
C PHE A 126 -0.74 4.73 9.84
N TYR A 127 0.20 4.23 10.62
CA TYR A 127 1.44 4.93 10.88
C TYR A 127 2.46 4.60 9.81
N TYR A 128 3.03 5.64 9.19
CA TYR A 128 4.13 5.51 8.26
C TYR A 128 5.44 5.94 8.93
N LEU A 129 6.43 5.06 8.91
CA LEU A 129 7.77 5.30 9.43
C LEU A 129 8.76 5.39 8.28
N ALA A 130 9.28 6.58 8.00
CA ALA A 130 10.47 6.73 7.18
C ALA A 130 11.70 6.51 8.05
N GLY A 131 12.54 5.54 7.73
CA GLY A 131 13.62 5.15 8.61
C GLY A 131 14.83 4.52 7.93
N VAL A 132 15.81 4.20 8.74
CA VAL A 132 17.05 3.50 8.36
C VAL A 132 17.30 2.35 9.32
N GLU A 133 18.01 1.33 8.86
CA GLU A 133 18.42 0.23 9.73
C GLU A 133 19.52 0.71 10.70
N VAL A 134 19.31 0.43 11.98
CA VAL A 134 20.21 0.78 13.07
C VAL A 134 20.52 -0.43 13.95
N ASP A 135 21.53 -0.31 14.77
CA ASP A 135 21.76 -1.30 15.82
C ASP A 135 20.65 -1.25 16.90
N LYS A 136 20.37 -2.40 17.52
CA LYS A 136 19.28 -2.53 18.48
C LYS A 136 19.39 -1.52 19.63
N GLU A 137 20.60 -1.22 20.05
CA GLU A 137 20.92 -0.31 21.16
C GLU A 137 21.34 1.10 20.68
N ALA A 138 21.22 1.40 19.37
CA ALA A 138 21.58 2.71 18.85
C ALA A 138 20.81 3.83 19.56
N ALA A 139 21.49 4.92 19.87
CA ALA A 139 20.84 6.11 20.40
C ALA A 139 19.91 6.74 19.34
N LEU A 140 18.73 7.12 19.75
CA LEU A 140 17.78 7.81 18.88
C LEU A 140 17.89 9.31 19.06
N LEU A 141 17.74 10.05 18.00
CA LEU A 141 17.53 11.50 18.06
C LEU A 141 16.13 11.82 18.61
N ASP A 142 15.94 13.04 19.05
CA ASP A 142 14.63 13.50 19.52
C ASP A 142 13.56 13.35 18.44
N GLY A 143 12.39 12.88 18.83
CA GLY A 143 11.26 12.61 17.91
C GLY A 143 11.36 11.34 17.07
N MET A 144 12.48 10.60 17.10
CA MET A 144 12.59 9.34 16.39
C MET A 144 11.81 8.21 17.08
N TYR A 145 11.28 7.33 16.26
CA TYR A 145 10.61 6.09 16.65
C TYR A 145 11.46 4.87 16.24
N ARG A 146 11.40 3.80 17.03
CA ARG A 146 12.07 2.52 16.75
C ARG A 146 11.04 1.44 16.50
N LYS A 147 11.23 0.67 15.42
CA LYS A 147 10.43 -0.51 15.09
C LYS A 147 11.33 -1.72 14.96
N VAL A 148 10.99 -2.77 15.67
CA VAL A 148 11.63 -4.09 15.50
C VAL A 148 10.84 -4.82 14.40
N VAL A 149 11.54 -5.22 13.35
CA VAL A 149 10.98 -6.04 12.27
C VAL A 149 11.36 -7.49 12.54
N PRO A 150 10.40 -8.40 12.68
CA PRO A 150 10.67 -9.76 13.13
C PRO A 150 11.41 -10.57 12.06
N LYS A 151 12.05 -11.66 12.51
CA LYS A 151 12.54 -12.67 11.58
C LYS A 151 11.37 -13.34 10.87
N ALA A 152 11.37 -13.29 9.55
CA ALA A 152 10.35 -13.92 8.71
C ALA A 152 10.88 -14.20 7.31
N GLU A 153 10.10 -14.95 6.52
CA GLU A 153 10.24 -15.03 5.08
C GLU A 153 9.36 -13.95 4.42
N TYR A 154 9.96 -13.17 3.55
CA TYR A 154 9.32 -12.04 2.87
C TYR A 154 9.22 -12.29 1.38
N ALA A 155 8.05 -12.01 0.80
CA ALA A 155 7.89 -11.88 -0.65
C ALA A 155 8.33 -10.48 -1.07
N VAL A 156 9.42 -10.38 -1.82
CA VAL A 156 10.05 -9.11 -2.19
C VAL A 156 9.82 -8.81 -3.65
N PHE A 157 9.11 -7.74 -3.93
CA PHE A 157 8.87 -7.22 -5.28
C PHE A 157 9.83 -6.06 -5.58
N THR A 158 10.46 -6.10 -6.74
CA THR A 158 11.37 -5.03 -7.15
C THR A 158 10.63 -4.00 -8.00
N VAL A 159 10.63 -2.76 -7.54
CA VAL A 159 10.07 -1.61 -8.26
C VAL A 159 11.22 -0.75 -8.78
N ASN A 160 11.21 -0.45 -10.07
CA ASN A 160 12.18 0.43 -10.71
C ASN A 160 11.56 1.83 -10.86
N GLY A 161 12.26 2.85 -10.38
CA GLY A 161 11.80 4.23 -10.47
C GLY A 161 11.96 5.01 -9.17
N ASN A 162 11.30 6.15 -9.08
CA ASN A 162 11.42 7.09 -7.96
C ASN A 162 10.07 7.46 -7.34
N ASN A 163 9.04 6.70 -7.54
CA ASN A 163 7.67 6.96 -7.09
C ASN A 163 7.03 8.29 -7.56
N ALA A 164 7.71 9.07 -8.41
CA ALA A 164 7.17 10.34 -8.90
C ALA A 164 5.87 10.17 -9.71
N ASN A 165 5.71 9.00 -10.34
CA ASN A 165 4.53 8.63 -11.12
C ASN A 165 3.63 7.60 -10.41
N GLY A 166 3.84 7.39 -9.10
CA GLY A 166 3.05 6.47 -8.28
C GLY A 166 3.36 4.99 -8.54
N GLU A 167 4.61 4.67 -8.89
CA GLU A 167 5.06 3.29 -9.16
C GLU A 167 4.84 2.38 -7.95
N ILE A 168 5.19 2.84 -6.75
CA ILE A 168 4.99 2.08 -5.51
C ILE A 168 3.51 1.77 -5.30
N GLY A 169 2.63 2.77 -5.42
CA GLY A 169 1.19 2.56 -5.29
C GLY A 169 0.60 1.63 -6.38
N LYS A 170 1.21 1.55 -7.57
CA LYS A 170 0.84 0.56 -8.58
C LYS A 170 1.28 -0.85 -8.16
N ALA A 171 2.48 -0.97 -7.60
CA ALA A 171 3.00 -2.23 -7.11
C ALA A 171 2.14 -2.78 -5.95
N PHE A 172 1.81 -1.97 -4.97
CA PHE A 172 0.91 -2.37 -3.87
C PHE A 172 -0.44 -2.87 -4.40
N ARG A 173 -1.08 -2.14 -5.30
CA ARG A 173 -2.35 -2.60 -5.91
C ARG A 173 -2.19 -3.94 -6.63
N TYR A 174 -1.11 -4.13 -7.36
CA TYR A 174 -0.83 -5.42 -8.00
C TYR A 174 -0.64 -6.53 -6.96
N ILE A 175 0.20 -6.31 -5.95
CA ILE A 175 0.51 -7.29 -4.91
C ILE A 175 -0.76 -7.75 -4.20
N TYR A 176 -1.54 -6.81 -3.66
CA TYR A 176 -2.69 -7.11 -2.80
C TYR A 176 -3.96 -7.52 -3.57
N PHE A 177 -4.17 -7.01 -4.77
CA PHE A 177 -5.42 -7.28 -5.51
C PHE A 177 -5.26 -8.26 -6.67
N VAL A 178 -4.03 -8.58 -7.06
CA VAL A 178 -3.77 -9.48 -8.18
C VAL A 178 -2.93 -10.66 -7.76
N TRP A 179 -1.70 -10.43 -7.33
CA TRP A 179 -0.77 -11.51 -7.06
C TRP A 179 -1.18 -12.35 -5.84
N LEU A 180 -1.37 -11.74 -4.70
CA LEU A 180 -1.66 -12.43 -3.45
C LEU A 180 -2.93 -13.29 -3.52
N PRO A 181 -4.08 -12.81 -4.04
CA PRO A 181 -5.30 -13.62 -4.14
C PRO A 181 -5.20 -14.81 -5.09
N HIS A 182 -4.23 -14.81 -6.02
CA HIS A 182 -4.01 -15.90 -6.98
C HIS A 182 -2.78 -16.76 -6.66
N SER A 183 -2.05 -16.42 -5.62
CA SER A 183 -0.89 -17.17 -5.14
C SER A 183 -1.33 -18.25 -4.14
N GLU A 184 -0.40 -19.14 -3.79
CA GLU A 184 -0.57 -20.10 -2.70
C GLU A 184 -0.18 -19.52 -1.32
N TYR A 185 0.19 -18.24 -1.27
CA TYR A 185 0.67 -17.56 -0.08
C TYR A 185 -0.45 -16.79 0.61
N CYS A 186 -0.27 -16.56 1.90
CA CYS A 186 -1.11 -15.68 2.70
C CYS A 186 -0.22 -14.76 3.56
N ILE A 187 -0.75 -13.60 3.90
CA ILE A 187 -0.10 -12.72 4.87
C ILE A 187 -0.16 -13.40 6.24
N ASP A 188 0.93 -13.32 6.99
CA ASP A 188 0.94 -13.70 8.39
C ASP A 188 -0.10 -12.84 9.15
N PRO A 189 -1.11 -13.43 9.79
CA PRO A 189 -2.15 -12.68 10.49
C PRO A 189 -1.62 -11.81 11.64
N ASP A 190 -0.43 -12.11 12.16
CA ASP A 190 0.22 -11.33 13.20
C ASP A 190 1.12 -10.22 12.63
N ALA A 191 1.40 -10.24 11.32
CA ALA A 191 2.18 -9.22 10.62
C ALA A 191 1.26 -8.12 10.08
N LEU A 192 0.89 -7.18 10.94
CA LEU A 192 0.08 -6.01 10.57
C LEU A 192 0.96 -4.87 10.04
N PHE A 193 1.83 -5.19 9.10
CA PHE A 193 2.75 -4.24 8.48
C PHE A 193 3.21 -4.72 7.09
N ASP A 194 3.65 -3.79 6.30
CA ASP A 194 4.53 -4.01 5.16
C ASP A 194 5.61 -2.92 5.09
N PHE A 195 6.57 -3.06 4.18
CA PHE A 195 7.63 -2.07 4.04
C PHE A 195 8.27 -2.11 2.64
N GLU A 196 8.80 -0.98 2.25
CA GLU A 196 9.52 -0.72 1.01
C GLU A 196 10.97 -0.27 1.26
#